data_7beb5eef3182b8411d0f35e7b37e1c81
#
_entry.id   7beb5eef3182b8411d0f35e7b37e1c81
#
_cell.length_a   1.000
_cell.length_b   1.000
_cell.length_c   1.000
_cell.angle_alpha   90.00
_cell.angle_beta   90.00
_cell.angle_gamma   90.00
#
_symmetry.space_group_name_H-M   'P 1'
#
loop_
_entity.id
_entity.type
_entity.pdbx_description
1 polymer ?
#
loop_
_entity_poly.entity_id
_entity_poly.type
_entity_poly.pdbx_seq_one_letter_code
_entity_poly.pdbx_strand_id
1 'polypeptide(L)'
;MIPVIDLESRIAEIEKPWSPIDITYINDQVIRAAIFHGDYHWHKHDGEDELFLVHRGAIRIQVKGQDTIELADGQLCVISKGVEHRPGSDEPSVVLMFEPSALKSTGD
;
A
#
# COMPACT_ATOMS: atom_id res chain seq x y z
N MET A 1 1.22 -26.00 13.46
CA MET A 1 2.37 -25.61 12.64
C MET A 1 2.33 -24.12 12.37
N ILE A 2 3.48 -23.45 12.47
CA ILE A 2 3.59 -22.02 12.11
C ILE A 2 4.23 -21.95 10.73
N PRO A 3 3.50 -21.54 9.69
CA PRO A 3 4.07 -21.43 8.37
C PRO A 3 5.04 -20.26 8.27
N VAL A 4 6.12 -20.45 7.52
CA VAL A 4 7.03 -19.36 7.19
C VAL A 4 6.66 -18.86 5.80
N ILE A 5 6.49 -17.55 5.67
CA ILE A 5 6.15 -16.89 4.41
C ILE A 5 7.39 -16.18 3.88
N ASP A 6 7.78 -16.51 2.67
CA ASP A 6 8.88 -15.80 1.99
C ASP A 6 8.28 -14.62 1.23
N LEU A 7 8.59 -13.41 1.68
CA LEU A 7 8.01 -12.21 1.11
C LEU A 7 8.33 -12.05 -0.38
N GLU A 8 9.58 -12.27 -0.76
CA GLU A 8 9.99 -12.12 -2.16
C GLU A 8 9.27 -13.12 -3.08
N SER A 9 9.05 -14.35 -2.62
CA SER A 9 8.29 -15.35 -3.39
C SER A 9 6.85 -14.91 -3.59
N ARG A 10 6.25 -14.29 -2.57
CA ARG A 10 4.88 -13.80 -2.68
C ARG A 10 4.80 -12.57 -3.60
N ILE A 11 5.76 -11.66 -3.51
CA ILE A 11 5.82 -10.49 -4.39
C ILE A 11 5.91 -10.94 -5.86
N ALA A 12 6.67 -12.00 -6.13
CA ALA A 12 6.81 -12.53 -7.49
C ALA A 12 5.49 -13.03 -8.09
N GLU A 13 4.45 -13.28 -7.27
CA GLU A 13 3.12 -13.69 -7.73
C GLU A 13 2.29 -12.52 -8.24
N ILE A 14 2.69 -11.27 -7.97
CA ILE A 14 1.93 -10.10 -8.40
C ILE A 14 2.06 -9.93 -9.90
N GLU A 15 0.94 -9.97 -10.61
CA GLU A 15 0.96 -10.01 -12.08
C GLU A 15 0.94 -8.62 -12.72
N LYS A 16 0.31 -7.64 -12.06
CA LYS A 16 0.14 -6.31 -12.65
C LYS A 16 0.07 -5.23 -11.58
N PRO A 17 0.38 -3.97 -11.94
CA PRO A 17 0.24 -2.85 -11.01
C PRO A 17 -1.19 -2.70 -10.47
N TRP A 18 -1.29 -2.15 -9.28
CA TRP A 18 -2.55 -1.81 -8.61
C TRP A 18 -3.48 -3.00 -8.36
N SER A 19 -2.89 -4.19 -8.23
CA SER A 19 -3.60 -5.43 -7.91
C SER A 19 -2.97 -6.07 -6.68
N PRO A 20 -3.30 -5.57 -5.48
CA PRO A 20 -2.68 -6.06 -4.24
C PRO A 20 -3.04 -7.50 -3.97
N ILE A 21 -2.10 -8.22 -3.36
CA ILE A 21 -2.33 -9.57 -2.85
C ILE A 21 -2.20 -9.55 -1.33
N ASP A 22 -2.98 -10.40 -0.67
CA ASP A 22 -2.89 -10.58 0.77
C ASP A 22 -1.69 -11.49 1.08
N ILE A 23 -0.77 -11.01 1.91
CA ILE A 23 0.40 -11.80 2.29
C ILE A 23 0.09 -12.65 3.51
N THR A 24 -0.38 -12.02 4.58
CA THR A 24 -0.72 -12.72 5.82
C THR A 24 -1.61 -11.82 6.69
N TYR A 25 -2.18 -12.42 7.71
CA TYR A 25 -3.08 -11.74 8.63
C TYR A 25 -2.54 -11.79 10.05
N ILE A 26 -2.78 -10.73 10.81
CA ILE A 26 -2.57 -10.70 12.25
C ILE A 26 -3.82 -10.07 12.88
N ASN A 27 -4.57 -10.86 13.63
CA ASN A 27 -5.87 -10.44 14.17
C ASN A 27 -6.79 -9.97 13.04
N ASP A 28 -7.34 -8.75 13.14
CA ASP A 28 -8.18 -8.15 12.10
C ASP A 28 -7.38 -7.34 11.08
N GLN A 29 -6.05 -7.41 11.14
CA GLN A 29 -5.17 -6.68 10.23
C GLN A 29 -4.64 -7.62 9.15
N VAL A 30 -4.28 -7.03 8.01
CA VAL A 30 -3.67 -7.76 6.90
C VAL A 30 -2.44 -7.01 6.42
N ILE A 31 -1.43 -7.77 6.00
CA ILE A 31 -0.31 -7.23 5.24
C ILE A 31 -0.58 -7.55 3.78
N ARG A 32 -0.69 -6.52 2.96
CA ARG A 32 -0.85 -6.63 1.51
C ARG A 32 0.40 -6.14 0.82
N ALA A 33 0.66 -6.68 -0.38
CA ALA A 33 1.73 -6.19 -1.23
C ALA A 33 1.14 -5.85 -2.60
N ALA A 34 1.63 -4.77 -3.19
CA ALA A 34 1.23 -4.34 -4.53
C ALA A 34 2.41 -3.74 -5.28
N ILE A 35 2.31 -3.74 -6.59
CA ILE A 35 3.21 -2.97 -7.45
C ILE A 35 2.50 -1.65 -7.76
N PHE A 36 3.17 -0.54 -7.46
CA PHE A 36 2.71 0.80 -7.84
C PHE A 36 3.48 1.21 -9.09
N HIS A 37 2.74 1.66 -10.11
CA HIS A 37 3.33 2.16 -11.34
C HIS A 37 2.34 3.11 -12.01
N GLY A 38 2.74 4.34 -12.28
CA GLY A 38 1.86 5.39 -12.73
C GLY A 38 1.06 5.97 -11.57
N ASP A 39 0.05 6.74 -11.87
CA ASP A 39 -0.84 7.32 -10.86
C ASP A 39 -2.07 6.45 -10.65
N TYR A 40 -2.44 6.29 -9.38
CA TYR A 40 -3.71 5.68 -9.04
C TYR A 40 -4.82 6.75 -9.11
N HIS A 41 -6.03 6.44 -8.68
CA HIS A 41 -7.09 7.42 -8.58
C HIS A 41 -7.13 8.06 -7.20
N TRP A 42 -7.71 9.25 -7.11
CA TRP A 42 -7.99 9.89 -5.83
C TRP A 42 -9.04 9.09 -5.07
N HIS A 43 -8.77 8.79 -3.81
CA HIS A 43 -9.71 8.06 -2.96
C HIS A 43 -9.42 8.32 -1.48
N LYS A 44 -10.29 7.80 -0.64
CA LYS A 44 -10.15 7.86 0.81
C LYS A 44 -10.75 6.60 1.43
N HIS A 45 -10.39 6.36 2.68
CA HIS A 45 -10.97 5.32 3.50
C HIS A 45 -11.61 5.99 4.71
N ASP A 46 -12.93 5.93 4.85
CA ASP A 46 -13.64 6.70 5.88
C ASP A 46 -13.43 6.18 7.29
N GLY A 47 -13.24 4.89 7.46
CA GLY A 47 -13.18 4.24 8.77
C GLY A 47 -11.82 3.66 9.14
N GLU A 48 -10.83 3.65 8.26
CA GLU A 48 -9.57 2.94 8.49
C GLU A 48 -8.37 3.82 8.18
N ASP A 49 -7.33 3.70 9.02
CA ASP A 49 -6.01 4.21 8.69
C ASP A 49 -5.31 3.19 7.80
N GLU A 50 -4.43 3.65 6.92
CA GLU A 50 -3.67 2.79 6.02
C GLU A 50 -2.19 3.11 6.10
N LEU A 51 -1.35 2.11 6.39
CA LEU A 51 0.10 2.28 6.40
C LEU A 51 0.68 1.84 5.08
N PHE A 52 1.53 2.70 4.49
CA PHE A 52 2.33 2.38 3.31
C PHE A 52 3.80 2.25 3.70
N LEU A 53 4.42 1.16 3.32
CA LEU A 53 5.85 0.92 3.49
C LEU A 53 6.45 0.59 2.13
N VAL A 54 7.39 1.39 1.67
CA VAL A 54 8.09 1.08 0.42
C VAL A 54 9.11 -0.02 0.69
N HIS A 55 8.85 -1.19 0.14
CA HIS A 55 9.77 -2.31 0.23
C HIS A 55 10.93 -2.13 -0.76
N ARG A 56 10.61 -1.68 -1.98
CA ARG A 56 11.61 -1.45 -3.03
C ARG A 56 11.10 -0.42 -4.02
N GLY A 57 11.85 0.64 -4.22
CA GLY A 57 11.53 1.68 -5.20
C GLY A 57 11.31 3.04 -4.56
N ALA A 58 10.45 3.84 -5.18
CA ALA A 58 10.11 5.18 -4.70
C ALA A 58 8.69 5.51 -5.14
N ILE A 59 7.91 6.05 -4.22
CA ILE A 59 6.53 6.45 -4.50
C ILE A 59 6.28 7.88 -4.06
N ARG A 60 5.22 8.47 -4.59
CA ARG A 60 4.65 9.72 -4.09
C ARG A 60 3.22 9.46 -3.65
N ILE A 61 2.77 10.18 -2.64
CA ILE A 61 1.37 10.17 -2.24
C ILE A 61 0.92 11.63 -2.24
N GLN A 62 0.07 11.98 -3.20
CA GLN A 62 -0.55 13.29 -3.22
C GLN A 62 -1.67 13.29 -2.18
N VAL A 63 -1.71 14.33 -1.37
CA VAL A 63 -2.68 14.46 -0.29
C VAL A 63 -3.42 15.78 -0.49
N LYS A 64 -4.74 15.72 -0.51
CA LYS A 64 -5.56 16.90 -0.75
C LYS A 64 -5.32 17.97 0.30
N GLY A 65 -4.95 19.18 -0.17
CA GLY A 65 -4.72 20.32 0.72
C GLY A 65 -3.39 20.30 1.47
N GLN A 66 -2.48 19.37 1.13
CA GLN A 66 -1.17 19.24 1.79
C GLN A 66 -0.08 19.01 0.75
N ASP A 67 1.17 19.10 1.20
CA ASP A 67 2.30 18.79 0.35
C ASP A 67 2.33 17.30 -0.01
N THR A 68 2.82 17.00 -1.19
CA THR A 68 3.00 15.61 -1.63
C THR A 68 4.04 14.92 -0.75
N ILE A 69 3.71 13.70 -0.32
CA ILE A 69 4.61 12.85 0.45
C ILE A 69 5.45 12.02 -0.53
N GLU A 70 6.75 11.94 -0.29
CA GLU A 70 7.65 11.10 -1.07
C GLU A 70 8.31 10.07 -0.15
N LEU A 71 8.25 8.79 -0.54
CA LEU A 71 8.83 7.68 0.20
C LEU A 71 9.73 6.87 -0.72
N ALA A 72 10.89 6.49 -0.20
CA ALA A 72 11.83 5.59 -0.88
C ALA A 72 12.01 4.31 -0.07
N ASP A 73 12.89 3.41 -0.51
CA ASP A 73 13.15 2.11 0.12
C ASP A 73 13.19 2.22 1.64
N GLY A 74 12.39 1.40 2.32
CA GLY A 74 12.37 1.32 3.78
C GLY A 74 11.64 2.44 4.50
N GLN A 75 11.11 3.43 3.77
CA GLN A 75 10.35 4.52 4.37
C GLN A 75 8.86 4.19 4.41
N LEU A 76 8.17 4.70 5.41
CA LEU A 76 6.76 4.42 5.62
C LEU A 76 6.02 5.64 6.15
N CYS A 77 4.71 5.65 5.95
CA CYS A 77 3.82 6.62 6.57
C CYS A 77 2.44 6.01 6.76
N VAL A 78 1.64 6.64 7.61
CA VAL A 78 0.25 6.27 7.81
C VAL A 78 -0.62 7.38 7.24
N ILE A 79 -1.53 7.00 6.34
CA ILE A 79 -2.58 7.90 5.87
C ILE A 79 -3.78 7.69 6.78
N SER A 80 -4.14 8.74 7.51
CA SER A 80 -5.25 8.68 8.46
C SER A 80 -6.59 8.54 7.73
N LYS A 81 -7.53 7.89 8.38
CA LYS A 81 -8.89 7.75 7.86
C LYS A 81 -9.46 9.11 7.46
N GLY A 82 -10.24 9.12 6.38
CA GLY A 82 -10.90 10.31 5.87
C GLY A 82 -10.03 11.22 5.01
N VAL A 83 -8.73 10.96 4.90
CA VAL A 83 -7.82 11.80 4.12
C VAL A 83 -7.84 11.37 2.65
N GLU A 84 -8.24 12.28 1.76
CA GLU A 84 -8.19 12.04 0.33
C GLU A 84 -6.74 12.04 -0.15
N HIS A 85 -6.38 11.01 -0.90
CA HIS A 85 -5.00 10.84 -1.37
C HIS A 85 -4.96 10.10 -2.70
N ARG A 86 -3.83 10.26 -3.39
CA ARG A 86 -3.57 9.58 -4.65
C ARG A 86 -2.12 9.11 -4.68
N PRO A 87 -1.88 7.79 -4.53
CA PRO A 87 -0.53 7.25 -4.65
C PRO A 87 -0.10 7.13 -6.11
N GLY A 88 1.19 7.17 -6.34
CA GLY A 88 1.78 7.01 -7.66
C GLY A 88 3.25 6.66 -7.59
N SER A 89 3.78 6.21 -8.73
CA SER A 89 5.20 5.88 -8.85
C SER A 89 5.63 6.03 -10.31
N ASP A 90 6.79 6.64 -10.53
CA ASP A 90 7.32 6.82 -11.89
C ASP A 90 7.86 5.50 -12.47
N GLU A 91 8.44 4.66 -11.60
CA GLU A 91 8.95 3.34 -11.96
C GLU A 91 8.21 2.29 -11.13
N PRO A 92 8.13 1.03 -11.58
CA PRO A 92 7.49 0.00 -10.78
C PRO A 92 8.12 -0.09 -9.39
N SER A 93 7.31 0.02 -8.36
CA SER A 93 7.75 0.00 -6.97
C SER A 93 6.91 -0.99 -6.19
N VAL A 94 7.55 -1.71 -5.26
CA VAL A 94 6.86 -2.69 -4.42
C VAL A 94 6.53 -2.03 -3.08
N VAL A 95 5.25 -2.03 -2.75
CA VAL A 95 4.72 -1.39 -1.55
C VAL A 95 3.99 -2.41 -0.70
N LEU A 96 4.28 -2.40 0.59
CA LEU A 96 3.53 -3.17 1.58
C LEU A 96 2.53 -2.25 2.24
N MET A 97 1.32 -2.74 2.43
CA MET A 97 0.26 -2.02 3.11
C MET A 97 -0.18 -2.82 4.33
N PHE A 98 -0.24 -2.15 5.49
CA PHE A 98 -0.70 -2.74 6.74
C PHE A 98 -1.99 -2.04 7.08
N GLU A 99 -3.09 -2.80 7.16
CA GLU A 99 -4.41 -2.20 7.24
C GLU A 99 -5.45 -3.19 7.75
N PRO A 100 -6.59 -2.74 8.27
CA PRO A 100 -7.68 -3.66 8.59
C PRO A 100 -8.07 -4.46 7.36
N SER A 101 -8.32 -5.76 7.54
CA SER A 101 -8.63 -6.66 6.43
C SER A 101 -9.90 -6.26 5.68
N ALA A 102 -10.80 -5.54 6.32
CA ALA A 102 -12.03 -5.05 5.72
C ALA A 102 -11.82 -3.82 4.82
N LEU A 103 -10.62 -3.21 4.83
CA LEU A 103 -10.34 -2.03 4.03
C LEU A 103 -10.41 -2.37 2.54
N LYS A 104 -11.12 -1.54 1.78
CA LYS A 104 -11.20 -1.66 0.33
C LYS A 104 -10.06 -0.89 -0.31
N SER A 105 -9.16 -1.58 -0.99
CA SER A 105 -7.98 -0.96 -1.59
C SER A 105 -8.31 0.12 -2.62
N THR A 106 -9.49 0.06 -3.23
CA THR A 106 -9.94 1.06 -4.21
C THR A 106 -10.53 2.32 -3.56
N GLY A 107 -10.72 2.31 -2.25
CA GLY A 107 -11.36 3.40 -1.51
C GLY A 107 -12.85 3.19 -1.30
N ASP A 108 -13.39 4.01 -0.46
CA ASP A 108 -14.83 4.00 -0.13
C ASP A 108 -15.65 4.84 -1.11
#